data_c1eef9900974dcbdb06540706f311341
#
_entry.id   c1eef9900974dcbdb06540706f311341
#
_cell.length_a   1.000
_cell.length_b   1.000
_cell.length_c   1.000
_cell.angle_alpha   90.00
_cell.angle_beta   90.00
_cell.angle_gamma   90.00
#
_symmetry.space_group_name_H-M   'P 1'
#
loop_
_entity.id
_entity.type
_entity.pdbx_description
1 polymer ?
#
loop_
_entity_poly.entity_id
_entity_poly.type
_entity_poly.pdbx_seq_one_letter_code
_entity_poly.pdbx_strand_id
1 'polypeptide(L)'
;MLNTAEKMIEKVDYFGCGYCTNDLKKVFKNFEKTIVDFYAGVFLIKHRKMGYILYDTGYSMEILKNNPKYFLYRFTNPITLKREDMIDYQLKEKGIDRKEIKYIIISHLHPDHIGGLKFFPNSNLILTETCYNNLKSGKDNLLIFNELFPDDFENRLILIKNYKENKLFPYKESFDLFSDSSMLMIEVDGHAKGQGCLFLPEKNLLIAADVCWGTEYLPLTDKMKWLARKIQNNFEDYKQGSDLLKKVMKNDISVIVSHDNKEKIKRILNEKNI
;
A
#
# COMPACT_ATOMS: atom_id res chain seq x y z
N MET A 1 19.00 -8.93 -34.00
CA MET A 1 17.58 -8.86 -33.58
C MET A 1 17.59 -8.83 -32.06
N LEU A 2 17.33 -7.68 -31.47
CA LEU A 2 17.18 -7.57 -30.01
C LEU A 2 15.92 -8.38 -29.65
N ASN A 3 16.13 -9.46 -28.92
CA ASN A 3 15.04 -10.25 -28.33
C ASN A 3 14.35 -9.31 -27.32
N THR A 4 13.25 -8.69 -27.71
CA THR A 4 12.42 -7.90 -26.79
C THR A 4 11.83 -8.92 -25.82
N ALA A 5 12.48 -9.09 -24.68
CA ALA A 5 11.93 -9.91 -23.62
C ALA A 5 10.47 -9.50 -23.42
N GLU A 6 9.60 -10.47 -23.46
CA GLU A 6 8.15 -10.24 -23.39
C GLU A 6 7.80 -9.63 -22.01
N LYS A 7 7.24 -8.42 -22.00
CA LYS A 7 6.88 -7.72 -20.75
C LYS A 7 5.88 -8.57 -19.95
N MET A 8 6.18 -8.82 -18.67
CA MET A 8 5.31 -9.56 -17.76
C MET A 8 4.21 -8.68 -17.18
N ILE A 9 4.49 -7.39 -16.92
CA ILE A 9 3.51 -6.43 -16.40
C ILE A 9 2.84 -5.72 -17.57
N GLU A 10 1.63 -6.15 -17.92
CA GLU A 10 0.86 -5.57 -19.02
C GLU A 10 0.33 -4.18 -18.63
N LYS A 11 -0.24 -4.04 -17.44
CA LYS A 11 -0.89 -2.81 -16.99
C LYS A 11 -0.88 -2.66 -15.48
N VAL A 12 -0.86 -1.41 -15.02
CA VAL A 12 -1.12 -1.03 -13.62
C VAL A 12 -2.23 0.01 -13.61
N ASP A 13 -3.34 -0.29 -12.96
CA ASP A 13 -4.46 0.63 -12.74
C ASP A 13 -4.50 1.07 -11.27
N TYR A 14 -4.99 2.28 -11.01
CA TYR A 14 -5.18 2.84 -9.67
C TYR A 14 -6.66 3.04 -9.37
N PHE A 15 -7.04 2.75 -8.11
CA PHE A 15 -8.35 3.02 -7.54
C PHE A 15 -8.20 3.76 -6.22
N GLY A 16 -8.92 4.86 -6.06
CA GLY A 16 -9.07 5.52 -4.76
C GLY A 16 -10.28 4.92 -4.04
N CYS A 17 -10.02 4.14 -2.99
CA CYS A 17 -11.05 3.36 -2.30
C CYS A 17 -11.49 4.02 -0.99
N GLY A 18 -12.12 5.19 -1.10
CA GLY A 18 -12.41 6.08 0.01
C GLY A 18 -11.20 6.92 0.40
N TYR A 19 -11.38 7.83 1.36
CA TYR A 19 -10.32 8.69 1.87
C TYR A 19 -10.60 9.15 3.30
N CYS A 20 -9.56 9.53 4.01
CA CYS A 20 -9.70 10.31 5.24
C CYS A 20 -9.20 11.74 5.02
N THR A 21 -9.83 12.70 5.71
CA THR A 21 -9.50 14.12 5.58
C THR A 21 -8.73 14.59 6.80
N ASN A 22 -7.57 15.19 6.59
CA ASN A 22 -6.76 15.73 7.68
C ASN A 22 -6.20 17.13 7.35
N ASP A 23 -5.84 17.85 8.41
CA ASP A 23 -5.21 19.16 8.31
C ASP A 23 -3.69 19.03 8.50
N LEU A 24 -2.92 19.38 7.46
CA LEU A 24 -1.46 19.33 7.49
C LEU A 24 -0.84 20.18 8.62
N LYS A 25 -1.55 21.22 9.06
CA LYS A 25 -1.16 21.99 10.24
C LYS A 25 -1.08 21.11 11.50
N LYS A 26 -1.90 20.06 11.61
CA LYS A 26 -1.85 19.11 12.73
C LYS A 26 -0.70 18.14 12.60
N VAL A 27 -0.24 17.87 11.37
CA VAL A 27 0.80 16.89 11.03
C VAL A 27 2.20 17.50 11.11
N PHE A 28 2.39 18.69 10.51
CA PHE A 28 3.71 19.30 10.37
C PHE A 28 3.86 20.61 11.19
N LYS A 29 5.08 20.87 11.67
CA LYS A 29 5.45 22.13 12.30
C LYS A 29 5.54 23.23 11.25
N ASN A 30 5.16 24.45 11.64
CA ASN A 30 5.25 25.64 10.79
C ASN A 30 4.48 25.49 9.44
N PHE A 31 3.41 24.71 9.44
CA PHE A 31 2.53 24.56 8.30
C PHE A 31 1.23 25.33 8.52
N GLU A 32 0.72 25.97 7.51
CA GLU A 32 -0.58 26.64 7.57
C GLU A 32 -1.72 25.60 7.53
N LYS A 33 -2.94 26.03 7.90
CA LYS A 33 -4.12 25.18 7.80
C LYS A 33 -4.35 24.78 6.35
N THR A 34 -4.14 23.51 6.05
CA THR A 34 -4.30 22.94 4.70
C THR A 34 -5.01 21.61 4.84
N ILE A 35 -6.23 21.55 4.35
CA ILE A 35 -7.06 20.34 4.39
C ILE A 35 -6.71 19.47 3.19
N VAL A 36 -6.39 18.21 3.42
CA VAL A 36 -6.00 17.24 2.40
C VAL A 36 -6.78 15.95 2.58
N ASP A 37 -7.21 15.37 1.47
CA ASP A 37 -7.82 14.04 1.40
C ASP A 37 -6.75 12.99 1.11
N PHE A 38 -6.54 12.10 2.06
CA PHE A 38 -5.63 10.97 1.97
C PHE A 38 -6.41 9.74 1.47
N TYR A 39 -6.30 9.45 0.18
CA TYR A 39 -7.02 8.34 -0.44
C TYR A 39 -6.45 7.00 -0.03
N ALA A 40 -7.30 6.01 0.23
CA ALA A 40 -6.91 4.62 0.35
C ALA A 40 -6.61 4.07 -1.05
N GLY A 41 -5.33 4.15 -1.42
CA GLY A 41 -4.86 3.77 -2.75
C GLY A 41 -4.78 2.26 -2.93
N VAL A 42 -5.43 1.75 -3.99
CA VAL A 42 -5.37 0.34 -4.40
C VAL A 42 -4.84 0.26 -5.81
N PHE A 43 -3.95 -0.69 -6.08
CA PHE A 43 -3.38 -0.88 -7.40
C PHE A 43 -3.75 -2.27 -7.95
N LEU A 44 -4.29 -2.29 -9.17
CA LEU A 44 -4.54 -3.52 -9.91
C LEU A 44 -3.44 -3.71 -10.94
N ILE A 45 -2.74 -4.82 -10.83
CA ILE A 45 -1.64 -5.18 -11.72
C ILE A 45 -2.11 -6.33 -12.60
N LYS A 46 -2.07 -6.14 -13.91
CA LYS A 46 -2.31 -7.21 -14.86
C LYS A 46 -1.00 -7.86 -15.25
N HIS A 47 -0.75 -9.04 -14.70
CA HIS A 47 0.43 -9.84 -14.98
C HIS A 47 0.12 -10.92 -16.01
N ARG A 48 0.94 -11.04 -17.05
CA ARG A 48 0.72 -11.92 -18.18
C ARG A 48 0.48 -13.39 -17.80
N LYS A 49 1.26 -13.93 -16.86
CA LYS A 49 1.15 -15.32 -16.42
C LYS A 49 0.25 -15.50 -15.19
N MET A 50 0.31 -14.55 -14.25
CA MET A 50 -0.38 -14.67 -12.97
C MET A 50 -1.83 -14.13 -13.01
N GLY A 51 -2.22 -13.40 -14.08
CA GLY A 51 -3.52 -12.76 -14.17
C GLY A 51 -3.60 -11.48 -13.35
N TYR A 52 -4.75 -11.19 -12.75
CA TYR A 52 -4.96 -9.99 -11.96
C TYR A 52 -4.45 -10.15 -10.53
N ILE A 53 -3.69 -9.16 -10.08
CA ILE A 53 -3.10 -9.06 -8.75
C ILE A 53 -3.50 -7.70 -8.17
N LEU A 54 -4.02 -7.68 -6.95
CA LEU A 54 -4.22 -6.42 -6.21
C LEU A 54 -3.02 -6.15 -5.29
N TYR A 55 -2.68 -4.89 -5.17
CA TYR A 55 -1.86 -4.38 -4.08
C TYR A 55 -2.77 -3.53 -3.20
N ASP A 56 -3.03 -4.00 -1.98
CA ASP A 56 -4.03 -3.55 -1.01
C ASP A 56 -5.49 -3.67 -1.50
N THR A 57 -6.45 -3.30 -0.65
CA THR A 57 -7.89 -3.45 -0.92
C THR A 57 -8.74 -2.26 -0.48
N GLY A 58 -8.12 -1.21 0.07
CA GLY A 58 -8.82 0.01 0.46
C GLY A 58 -9.76 -0.15 1.64
N TYR A 59 -10.56 0.86 1.91
CA TYR A 59 -11.62 0.82 2.92
C TYR A 59 -12.81 -0.05 2.48
N SER A 60 -13.57 -0.52 3.47
CA SER A 60 -14.92 -1.08 3.27
C SER A 60 -15.94 -0.43 4.20
N MET A 61 -17.23 -0.61 3.92
CA MET A 61 -18.32 -0.11 4.77
C MET A 61 -18.28 -0.67 6.19
N GLU A 62 -17.50 -1.74 6.44
CA GLU A 62 -17.28 -2.31 7.77
C GLU A 62 -16.75 -1.26 8.74
N ILE A 63 -15.81 -0.40 8.31
CA ILE A 63 -15.23 0.64 9.16
C ILE A 63 -16.23 1.70 9.61
N LEU A 64 -17.37 1.81 8.95
CA LEU A 64 -18.45 2.75 9.30
C LEU A 64 -19.46 2.18 10.29
N LYS A 65 -19.38 0.89 10.60
CA LYS A 65 -20.29 0.25 11.57
C LYS A 65 -20.13 0.82 12.98
N ASN A 66 -21.17 0.62 13.79
CA ASN A 66 -21.19 1.06 15.19
C ASN A 66 -20.33 0.13 16.06
N ASN A 67 -19.02 0.33 16.03
CA ASN A 67 -18.03 -0.36 16.84
C ASN A 67 -17.17 0.70 17.55
N PRO A 68 -16.97 0.63 18.88
CA PRO A 68 -16.18 1.61 19.63
C PRO A 68 -14.76 1.83 19.09
N LYS A 69 -14.10 0.75 18.63
CA LYS A 69 -12.76 0.83 18.03
C LYS A 69 -12.77 1.66 16.72
N TYR A 70 -13.80 1.42 15.88
CA TYR A 70 -13.96 2.17 14.62
C TYR A 70 -14.35 3.62 14.88
N PHE A 71 -15.11 3.89 15.92
CA PHE A 71 -15.46 5.26 16.29
C PHE A 71 -14.21 6.06 16.66
N LEU A 72 -13.32 5.52 17.49
CA LEU A 72 -12.06 6.18 17.86
C LEU A 72 -11.18 6.42 16.63
N TYR A 73 -11.07 5.43 15.75
CA TYR A 73 -10.31 5.55 14.50
C TYR A 73 -10.88 6.67 13.61
N ARG A 74 -12.20 6.68 13.38
CA ARG A 74 -12.87 7.72 12.56
C ARG A 74 -12.81 9.11 13.18
N PHE A 75 -12.76 9.20 14.50
CA PHE A 75 -12.61 10.49 15.18
C PHE A 75 -11.26 11.16 14.86
N THR A 76 -10.21 10.37 14.77
CA THR A 76 -8.87 10.84 14.40
C THR A 76 -8.64 10.91 12.88
N ASN A 77 -9.36 10.08 12.14
CA ASN A 77 -9.31 9.97 10.68
C ASN A 77 -10.73 10.08 10.11
N PRO A 78 -11.27 11.28 9.92
CA PRO A 78 -12.62 11.47 9.36
C PRO A 78 -12.71 10.84 7.96
N ILE A 79 -13.41 9.71 7.86
CA ILE A 79 -13.50 8.91 6.64
C ILE A 79 -14.68 9.37 5.81
N THR A 80 -14.46 9.55 4.51
CA THR A 80 -15.48 9.65 3.47
C THR A 80 -15.42 8.41 2.58
N LEU A 81 -16.52 7.66 2.56
CA LEU A 81 -16.61 6.39 1.82
C LEU A 81 -18.03 6.16 1.35
N LYS A 82 -18.19 5.85 0.08
CA LYS A 82 -19.44 5.39 -0.53
C LYS A 82 -19.28 3.96 -1.03
N ARG A 83 -20.40 3.30 -1.36
CA ARG A 83 -20.36 1.94 -1.92
C ARG A 83 -19.58 1.88 -3.24
N GLU A 84 -19.70 2.93 -4.05
CA GLU A 84 -19.06 3.08 -5.35
C GLU A 84 -17.54 3.24 -5.24
N ASP A 85 -17.05 3.69 -4.07
CA ASP A 85 -15.61 3.82 -3.81
C ASP A 85 -14.94 2.49 -3.49
N MET A 86 -15.71 1.44 -3.13
CA MET A 86 -15.13 0.17 -2.72
C MET A 86 -14.56 -0.61 -3.92
N ILE A 87 -13.45 -1.30 -3.70
CA ILE A 87 -12.69 -1.94 -4.78
C ILE A 87 -13.49 -2.98 -5.57
N ASP A 88 -14.35 -3.76 -4.91
CA ASP A 88 -15.17 -4.76 -5.57
C ASP A 88 -16.20 -4.14 -6.54
N TYR A 89 -16.74 -2.97 -6.18
CA TYR A 89 -17.62 -2.19 -7.05
C TYR A 89 -16.84 -1.62 -8.24
N GLN A 90 -15.72 -0.96 -7.99
CA GLN A 90 -14.91 -0.34 -9.03
C GLN A 90 -14.35 -1.36 -10.03
N LEU A 91 -13.99 -2.58 -9.58
CA LEU A 91 -13.60 -3.68 -10.48
C LEU A 91 -14.75 -4.11 -11.38
N LYS A 92 -15.96 -4.26 -10.80
CA LYS A 92 -17.16 -4.61 -11.55
C LYS A 92 -17.47 -3.57 -12.66
N GLU A 93 -17.36 -2.28 -12.36
CA GLU A 93 -17.54 -1.20 -13.35
C GLU A 93 -16.52 -1.27 -14.50
N LYS A 94 -15.34 -1.85 -14.24
CA LYS A 94 -14.32 -2.14 -15.26
C LYS A 94 -14.55 -3.48 -16.00
N GLY A 95 -15.61 -4.21 -15.66
CA GLY A 95 -15.88 -5.52 -16.23
C GLY A 95 -14.98 -6.65 -15.72
N ILE A 96 -14.34 -6.46 -14.56
CA ILE A 96 -13.43 -7.45 -13.93
C ILE A 96 -14.19 -8.14 -12.79
N ASP A 97 -14.36 -9.46 -12.89
CA ASP A 97 -14.93 -10.24 -11.79
C ASP A 97 -13.89 -10.36 -10.65
N ARG A 98 -14.33 -10.10 -9.44
CA ARG A 98 -13.49 -10.29 -8.24
C ARG A 98 -12.91 -11.70 -8.09
N LYS A 99 -13.52 -12.70 -8.73
CA LYS A 99 -13.01 -14.08 -8.78
C LYS A 99 -11.77 -14.24 -9.66
N GLU A 100 -11.51 -13.27 -10.54
CA GLU A 100 -10.32 -13.25 -11.38
C GLU A 100 -9.08 -12.76 -10.63
N ILE A 101 -9.26 -12.14 -9.44
CA ILE A 101 -8.16 -11.71 -8.59
C ILE A 101 -7.54 -12.94 -7.92
N LYS A 102 -6.37 -13.34 -8.37
CA LYS A 102 -5.68 -14.53 -7.86
C LYS A 102 -4.82 -14.27 -6.64
N TYR A 103 -4.23 -13.10 -6.56
CA TYR A 103 -3.34 -12.68 -5.48
C TYR A 103 -3.70 -11.29 -4.98
N ILE A 104 -3.58 -11.10 -3.68
CA ILE A 104 -3.62 -9.79 -3.03
C ILE A 104 -2.33 -9.63 -2.26
N ILE A 105 -1.52 -8.65 -2.63
CA ILE A 105 -0.34 -8.23 -1.88
C ILE A 105 -0.81 -7.24 -0.85
N ILE A 106 -0.63 -7.56 0.40
CA ILE A 106 -0.99 -6.71 1.53
C ILE A 106 0.27 -5.98 1.96
N SER A 107 0.25 -4.65 1.84
CA SER A 107 1.37 -3.82 2.28
C SER A 107 1.55 -3.88 3.79
N HIS A 108 0.47 -3.63 4.52
CA HIS A 108 0.37 -3.72 5.98
C HIS A 108 -1.11 -3.80 6.42
N LEU A 109 -1.39 -3.89 7.72
CA LEU A 109 -2.70 -4.32 8.22
C LEU A 109 -3.59 -3.17 8.71
N HIS A 110 -3.37 -1.93 8.28
CA HIS A 110 -4.28 -0.82 8.61
C HIS A 110 -5.59 -0.90 7.82
N PRO A 111 -6.69 -0.30 8.32
CA PRO A 111 -8.04 -0.48 7.75
C PRO A 111 -8.20 -0.05 6.30
N ASP A 112 -7.46 0.95 5.88
CA ASP A 112 -7.46 1.50 4.53
C ASP A 112 -6.66 0.67 3.51
N HIS A 113 -6.00 -0.38 3.97
CA HIS A 113 -5.28 -1.34 3.13
C HIS A 113 -5.96 -2.70 3.08
N ILE A 114 -6.63 -3.11 4.17
CA ILE A 114 -7.21 -4.46 4.28
C ILE A 114 -8.74 -4.49 4.29
N GLY A 115 -9.41 -3.34 4.28
CA GLY A 115 -10.87 -3.27 4.45
C GLY A 115 -11.66 -4.11 3.45
N GLY A 116 -11.17 -4.25 2.23
CA GLY A 116 -11.82 -5.02 1.16
C GLY A 116 -11.46 -6.50 1.09
N LEU A 117 -10.61 -7.06 1.96
CA LEU A 117 -10.13 -8.46 1.86
C LEU A 117 -11.27 -9.49 1.77
N LYS A 118 -12.36 -9.27 2.49
CA LYS A 118 -13.53 -10.17 2.50
C LYS A 118 -14.26 -10.28 1.16
N PHE A 119 -14.02 -9.34 0.23
CA PHE A 119 -14.65 -9.40 -1.09
C PHE A 119 -14.01 -10.45 -2.01
N PHE A 120 -12.82 -10.95 -1.67
CA PHE A 120 -11.99 -11.80 -2.51
C PHE A 120 -11.73 -13.17 -1.86
N PRO A 121 -12.75 -14.04 -1.74
CA PRO A 121 -12.63 -15.30 -1.01
C PRO A 121 -11.67 -16.31 -1.68
N ASN A 122 -11.38 -16.14 -2.98
CA ASN A 122 -10.56 -17.08 -3.74
C ASN A 122 -9.11 -16.62 -3.93
N SER A 123 -8.74 -15.45 -3.40
CA SER A 123 -7.40 -14.88 -3.59
C SER A 123 -6.43 -15.40 -2.54
N ASN A 124 -5.22 -15.74 -2.95
CA ASN A 124 -4.10 -15.93 -2.02
C ASN A 124 -3.62 -14.56 -1.51
N LEU A 125 -3.24 -14.50 -0.24
CA LEU A 125 -2.86 -13.28 0.45
C LEU A 125 -1.34 -13.28 0.67
N ILE A 126 -0.63 -12.38 0.03
CA ILE A 126 0.82 -12.24 0.15
C ILE A 126 1.10 -11.18 1.21
N LEU A 127 1.86 -11.54 2.24
CA LEU A 127 2.22 -10.69 3.37
C LEU A 127 3.66 -10.94 3.78
N THR A 128 4.36 -9.96 4.32
CA THR A 128 5.68 -10.18 4.91
C THR A 128 5.57 -11.01 6.18
N GLU A 129 6.52 -11.91 6.42
CA GLU A 129 6.55 -12.70 7.66
C GLU A 129 6.69 -11.81 8.90
N THR A 130 7.42 -10.72 8.78
CA THR A 130 7.58 -9.72 9.85
C THR A 130 6.23 -9.08 10.24
N CYS A 131 5.42 -8.68 9.27
CA CYS A 131 4.08 -8.10 9.53
C CYS A 131 3.15 -9.13 10.19
N TYR A 132 3.15 -10.37 9.71
CA TYR A 132 2.38 -11.46 10.32
C TYR A 132 2.82 -11.76 11.76
N ASN A 133 4.12 -11.84 12.02
CA ASN A 133 4.66 -12.07 13.36
C ASN A 133 4.30 -10.90 14.31
N ASN A 134 4.30 -9.67 13.82
CA ASN A 134 3.82 -8.53 14.59
C ASN A 134 2.33 -8.66 14.95
N LEU A 135 1.47 -9.04 14.01
CA LEU A 135 0.05 -9.33 14.26
C LEU A 135 -0.11 -10.40 15.36
N LYS A 136 0.61 -11.52 15.25
CA LYS A 136 0.53 -12.63 16.21
C LYS A 136 1.07 -12.26 17.59
N SER A 137 2.03 -11.36 17.67
CA SER A 137 2.59 -10.88 18.94
C SER A 137 1.62 -10.04 19.77
N GLY A 138 0.58 -9.47 19.13
CA GLY A 138 -0.34 -8.51 19.75
C GLY A 138 0.29 -7.16 20.09
N LYS A 139 1.57 -6.94 19.76
CA LYS A 139 2.27 -5.66 19.95
C LYS A 139 1.90 -4.71 18.80
N ASP A 140 1.81 -3.43 19.12
CA ASP A 140 1.58 -2.35 18.14
C ASP A 140 0.34 -2.55 17.24
N ASN A 141 -0.70 -3.23 17.75
CA ASN A 141 -1.91 -3.56 17.00
C ASN A 141 -3.04 -2.52 17.16
N LEU A 142 -2.73 -1.29 17.58
CA LEU A 142 -3.75 -0.26 17.86
C LEU A 142 -4.65 0.04 16.64
N LEU A 143 -4.09 -0.01 15.44
CA LEU A 143 -4.79 0.26 14.18
C LEU A 143 -5.11 -1.02 13.39
N ILE A 144 -4.96 -2.20 13.99
CA ILE A 144 -5.30 -3.48 13.36
C ILE A 144 -6.65 -3.95 13.92
N PHE A 145 -7.62 -4.13 13.05
CA PHE A 145 -8.97 -4.56 13.42
C PHE A 145 -9.25 -5.97 12.89
N ASN A 146 -9.29 -6.95 13.79
CA ASN A 146 -9.50 -8.36 13.43
C ASN A 146 -10.80 -8.59 12.67
N GLU A 147 -11.80 -7.74 12.89
CA GLU A 147 -13.10 -7.78 12.22
C GLU A 147 -13.00 -7.54 10.70
N LEU A 148 -11.89 -7.01 10.21
CA LEU A 148 -11.63 -6.80 8.76
C LEU A 148 -11.06 -8.04 8.08
N PHE A 149 -10.46 -8.98 8.84
CA PHE A 149 -9.94 -10.21 8.26
C PHE A 149 -11.06 -11.18 7.87
N PRO A 150 -10.93 -11.89 6.75
CA PRO A 150 -11.79 -13.05 6.46
C PRO A 150 -11.49 -14.19 7.43
N ASP A 151 -12.47 -15.07 7.67
CA ASP A 151 -12.35 -16.16 8.65
C ASP A 151 -11.24 -17.14 8.27
N ASP A 152 -10.95 -17.30 7.00
CA ASP A 152 -9.91 -18.18 6.43
C ASP A 152 -8.59 -17.43 6.15
N PHE A 153 -8.37 -16.25 6.73
CA PHE A 153 -7.22 -15.37 6.49
C PHE A 153 -5.88 -16.13 6.55
N GLU A 154 -5.64 -16.86 7.65
CA GLU A 154 -4.37 -17.55 7.85
C GLU A 154 -4.16 -18.69 6.84
N ASN A 155 -5.22 -19.37 6.43
CA ASN A 155 -5.15 -20.50 5.48
C ASN A 155 -4.75 -20.03 4.07
N ARG A 156 -4.94 -18.75 3.75
CA ARG A 156 -4.64 -18.17 2.43
C ARG A 156 -3.34 -17.41 2.38
N LEU A 157 -2.62 -17.32 3.52
CA LEU A 157 -1.38 -16.54 3.60
C LEU A 157 -0.22 -17.21 2.86
N ILE A 158 0.48 -16.41 2.07
CA ILE A 158 1.81 -16.69 1.53
C ILE A 158 2.75 -15.69 2.22
N LEU A 159 3.56 -16.20 3.15
CA LEU A 159 4.48 -15.37 3.93
C LEU A 159 5.81 -15.20 3.20
N ILE A 160 6.17 -13.93 2.98
CA ILE A 160 7.42 -13.56 2.32
C ILE A 160 8.52 -13.38 3.37
N LYS A 161 9.64 -14.07 3.15
CA LYS A 161 10.85 -14.06 3.95
C LYS A 161 12.07 -14.33 3.07
N ASN A 162 13.27 -14.33 3.66
CA ASN A 162 14.53 -14.61 2.96
C ASN A 162 14.80 -13.61 1.82
N TYR A 163 14.68 -12.33 2.14
CA TYR A 163 15.07 -11.24 1.25
C TYR A 163 16.57 -11.35 0.88
N LYS A 164 16.91 -10.95 -0.34
CA LYS A 164 18.28 -11.01 -0.86
C LYS A 164 18.62 -9.74 -1.62
N GLU A 165 19.90 -9.43 -1.72
CA GLU A 165 20.40 -8.41 -2.64
C GLU A 165 19.92 -8.69 -4.06
N ASN A 166 19.45 -7.65 -4.74
CA ASN A 166 18.97 -7.75 -6.11
C ASN A 166 19.50 -6.57 -6.95
N LYS A 167 20.14 -6.89 -8.06
CA LYS A 167 20.72 -5.88 -8.96
C LYS A 167 19.67 -4.96 -9.58
N LEU A 168 18.42 -5.42 -9.72
CA LEU A 168 17.31 -4.60 -10.24
C LEU A 168 16.84 -3.56 -9.23
N PHE A 169 17.07 -3.81 -7.92
CA PHE A 169 16.79 -2.86 -6.85
C PHE A 169 17.93 -2.84 -5.83
N PRO A 170 19.04 -2.15 -6.14
CA PRO A 170 20.27 -2.20 -5.32
C PRO A 170 20.21 -1.35 -4.04
N TYR A 171 19.04 -0.83 -3.68
CA TYR A 171 18.89 0.09 -2.56
C TYR A 171 18.53 -0.62 -1.25
N LYS A 172 17.93 -1.80 -1.34
CA LYS A 172 17.54 -2.66 -0.24
C LYS A 172 17.31 -4.08 -0.74
N GLU A 173 17.49 -5.08 0.13
CA GLU A 173 17.15 -6.46 -0.17
C GLU A 173 15.69 -6.61 -0.59
N SER A 174 15.40 -7.53 -1.48
CA SER A 174 14.09 -7.79 -2.03
C SER A 174 13.81 -9.28 -2.20
N PHE A 175 12.54 -9.62 -2.35
CA PHE A 175 12.08 -10.96 -2.68
C PHE A 175 11.36 -10.95 -4.03
N ASP A 176 11.78 -11.80 -4.96
CA ASP A 176 11.12 -11.97 -6.25
C ASP A 176 9.87 -12.84 -6.09
N LEU A 177 8.69 -12.21 -6.19
CA LEU A 177 7.42 -12.85 -5.86
C LEU A 177 7.10 -14.06 -6.74
N PHE A 178 7.48 -14.02 -8.01
CA PHE A 178 7.13 -15.05 -8.99
C PHE A 178 8.33 -15.69 -9.68
N SER A 179 9.54 -15.41 -9.19
CA SER A 179 10.81 -15.95 -9.74
C SER A 179 11.04 -15.61 -11.22
N ASP A 180 10.48 -14.49 -11.69
CA ASP A 180 10.63 -14.01 -13.05
C ASP A 180 11.10 -12.55 -13.13
N SER A 181 11.48 -12.00 -11.99
CA SER A 181 11.97 -10.63 -11.80
C SER A 181 10.97 -9.52 -12.19
N SER A 182 9.70 -9.86 -12.35
CA SER A 182 8.65 -8.87 -12.71
C SER A 182 8.17 -8.05 -11.53
N MET A 183 8.16 -8.64 -10.33
CA MET A 183 7.61 -8.06 -9.11
C MET A 183 8.50 -8.36 -7.90
N LEU A 184 9.14 -7.34 -7.36
CA LEU A 184 10.02 -7.46 -6.19
C LEU A 184 9.37 -6.86 -4.96
N MET A 185 9.19 -7.68 -3.91
CA MET A 185 8.72 -7.23 -2.60
C MET A 185 9.90 -6.72 -1.78
N ILE A 186 9.73 -5.54 -1.17
CA ILE A 186 10.76 -4.89 -0.36
C ILE A 186 10.11 -4.56 0.99
N GLU A 187 10.73 -5.00 2.09
CA GLU A 187 10.24 -4.70 3.42
C GLU A 187 10.81 -3.36 3.91
N VAL A 188 9.94 -2.42 4.29
CA VAL A 188 10.31 -1.09 4.80
C VAL A 188 9.53 -0.79 6.07
N ASP A 189 10.19 -0.94 7.20
CA ASP A 189 9.63 -0.61 8.52
C ASP A 189 9.41 0.90 8.71
N GLY A 190 8.68 1.25 9.74
CA GLY A 190 8.53 2.62 10.20
C GLY A 190 7.08 3.03 10.42
N HIS A 191 6.26 3.10 9.38
CA HIS A 191 4.82 3.34 9.52
C HIS A 191 4.13 2.14 10.17
N ALA A 192 4.37 0.97 9.65
CA ALA A 192 3.95 -0.30 10.21
C ALA A 192 5.12 -1.29 10.24
N LYS A 193 5.13 -2.22 11.19
CA LYS A 193 6.16 -3.24 11.27
C LYS A 193 5.99 -4.26 10.15
N GLY A 194 7.07 -4.49 9.38
CA GLY A 194 7.06 -5.41 8.25
C GLY A 194 6.26 -4.89 7.04
N GLN A 195 6.13 -3.57 6.87
CA GLN A 195 5.42 -3.02 5.70
C GLN A 195 6.10 -3.43 4.40
N GLY A 196 5.33 -3.99 3.47
CA GLY A 196 5.80 -4.43 2.17
C GLY A 196 5.57 -3.40 1.07
N CYS A 197 6.63 -2.96 0.42
CA CYS A 197 6.60 -2.17 -0.81
C CYS A 197 6.77 -3.07 -2.03
N LEU A 198 6.29 -2.64 -3.19
CA LEU A 198 6.34 -3.40 -4.43
C LEU A 198 7.09 -2.63 -5.51
N PHE A 199 8.20 -3.17 -5.98
CA PHE A 199 8.92 -2.64 -7.12
C PHE A 199 8.62 -3.46 -8.38
N LEU A 200 8.29 -2.75 -9.46
CA LEU A 200 8.02 -3.28 -10.80
C LEU A 200 9.16 -2.88 -11.73
N PRO A 201 10.21 -3.71 -11.90
CA PRO A 201 11.41 -3.35 -12.68
C PRO A 201 11.09 -2.91 -14.12
N GLU A 202 10.22 -3.64 -14.83
CA GLU A 202 9.84 -3.33 -16.21
C GLU A 202 9.17 -1.97 -16.38
N LYS A 203 8.54 -1.47 -15.32
CA LYS A 203 7.87 -0.16 -15.28
C LYS A 203 8.74 0.91 -14.63
N ASN A 204 9.90 0.53 -14.07
CA ASN A 204 10.73 1.41 -13.24
C ASN A 204 9.89 2.16 -12.21
N LEU A 205 9.04 1.42 -11.47
CA LEU A 205 8.01 1.93 -10.58
C LEU A 205 8.06 1.25 -9.22
N LEU A 206 8.17 2.03 -8.15
CA LEU A 206 8.02 1.59 -6.76
C LEU A 206 6.67 2.06 -6.23
N ILE A 207 5.83 1.12 -5.80
CA ILE A 207 4.61 1.36 -5.02
C ILE A 207 4.99 1.13 -3.57
N ALA A 208 5.02 2.21 -2.76
CA ALA A 208 5.69 2.24 -1.47
C ALA A 208 4.72 2.36 -0.28
N ALA A 209 3.45 1.98 -0.45
CA ALA A 209 2.42 2.03 0.60
C ALA A 209 2.47 3.35 1.41
N ASP A 210 2.68 3.24 2.72
CA ASP A 210 2.67 4.35 3.68
C ASP A 210 4.06 4.66 4.24
N VAL A 211 5.13 4.38 3.46
CA VAL A 211 6.49 4.80 3.82
C VAL A 211 6.56 6.32 4.04
N CYS A 212 5.68 7.06 3.38
CA CYS A 212 5.32 8.44 3.74
C CYS A 212 3.86 8.70 3.36
N TRP A 213 3.24 9.76 3.91
CA TRP A 213 1.84 10.12 3.66
C TRP A 213 1.63 11.00 2.42
N GLY A 214 2.57 10.99 1.52
CA GLY A 214 2.62 11.71 0.27
C GLY A 214 4.06 12.03 -0.08
N THR A 215 4.47 11.70 -1.29
CA THR A 215 5.87 11.92 -1.72
C THR A 215 6.23 13.40 -1.73
N GLU A 216 5.25 14.30 -1.85
CA GLU A 216 5.43 15.76 -1.72
C GLU A 216 5.80 16.19 -0.28
N TYR A 217 5.47 15.36 0.73
CA TYR A 217 5.77 15.65 2.13
C TYR A 217 7.10 15.05 2.61
N LEU A 218 7.82 14.30 1.76
CA LEU A 218 9.15 13.74 2.11
C LEU A 218 10.13 14.78 2.66
N PRO A 219 10.20 16.02 2.12
CA PRO A 219 11.08 17.06 2.69
C PRO A 219 10.66 17.53 4.09
N LEU A 220 9.44 17.20 4.52
CA LEU A 220 8.86 17.63 5.79
C LEU A 220 8.94 16.55 6.88
N THR A 221 9.52 15.38 6.61
CA THR A 221 9.57 14.26 7.57
C THR A 221 10.10 14.69 8.94
N ASP A 222 11.19 15.44 9.00
CA ASP A 222 11.75 15.94 10.26
C ASP A 222 10.87 16.99 10.96
N LYS A 223 9.95 17.63 10.22
CA LYS A 223 9.02 18.62 10.74
C LYS A 223 7.72 17.99 11.28
N MET A 224 7.56 16.67 11.24
CA MET A 224 6.37 16.02 11.80
C MET A 224 6.22 16.35 13.28
N LYS A 225 4.98 16.65 13.69
CA LYS A 225 4.62 16.92 15.09
C LYS A 225 4.60 15.63 15.90
N TRP A 226 4.71 15.78 17.22
CA TRP A 226 4.80 14.66 18.15
C TRP A 226 3.66 13.62 17.99
N LEU A 227 2.41 14.05 17.87
CA LEU A 227 1.28 13.12 17.67
C LEU A 227 1.40 12.32 16.37
N ALA A 228 1.75 12.99 15.26
CA ALA A 228 1.95 12.33 13.97
C ALA A 228 3.12 11.33 14.00
N ARG A 229 4.16 11.61 14.78
CA ARG A 229 5.27 10.67 15.03
C ARG A 229 4.85 9.46 15.86
N LYS A 230 3.96 9.65 16.83
CA LYS A 230 3.49 8.58 17.73
C LYS A 230 2.54 7.57 17.06
N ILE A 231 1.94 7.95 15.93
CA ILE A 231 1.12 7.03 15.12
C ILE A 231 2.01 6.06 14.33
N GLN A 232 3.27 6.43 14.04
CA GLN A 232 4.21 5.53 13.40
C GLN A 232 4.62 4.40 14.36
N ASN A 233 4.76 3.20 13.87
CA ASN A 233 5.28 2.07 14.66
C ASN A 233 6.67 2.40 15.23
N ASN A 234 7.56 2.93 14.38
CA ASN A 234 8.87 3.44 14.77
C ASN A 234 9.22 4.68 13.93
N PHE A 235 9.37 5.83 14.56
CA PHE A 235 9.61 7.07 13.82
C PHE A 235 11.03 7.16 13.22
N GLU A 236 12.03 6.54 13.84
CA GLU A 236 13.39 6.53 13.27
C GLU A 236 13.44 5.65 12.00
N ASP A 237 12.81 4.49 12.02
CA ASP A 237 12.67 3.63 10.84
C ASP A 237 11.83 4.34 9.75
N TYR A 238 10.79 5.10 10.13
CA TYR A 238 10.01 5.91 9.20
C TYR A 238 10.87 6.99 8.50
N LYS A 239 11.81 7.61 9.20
CA LYS A 239 12.77 8.53 8.60
C LYS A 239 13.69 7.82 7.61
N GLN A 240 14.23 6.65 8.01
CA GLN A 240 15.07 5.83 7.12
C GLN A 240 14.31 5.41 5.85
N GLY A 241 13.04 5.02 5.98
CA GLY A 241 12.15 4.75 4.85
C GLY A 241 11.97 5.98 3.95
N SER A 242 11.72 7.15 4.53
CA SER A 242 11.62 8.41 3.80
C SER A 242 12.92 8.75 3.04
N ASP A 243 14.07 8.50 3.64
CA ASP A 243 15.38 8.75 3.01
C ASP A 243 15.66 7.73 1.89
N LEU A 244 15.22 6.47 2.07
CA LEU A 244 15.24 5.47 1.00
C LEU A 244 14.43 5.96 -0.21
N LEU A 245 13.20 6.45 -0.02
CA LEU A 245 12.40 6.97 -1.13
C LEU A 245 13.08 8.14 -1.83
N LYS A 246 13.64 9.10 -1.09
CA LYS A 246 14.40 10.22 -1.67
C LYS A 246 15.58 9.73 -2.52
N LYS A 247 16.31 8.71 -2.03
CA LYS A 247 17.45 8.10 -2.76
C LYS A 247 16.98 7.42 -4.04
N VAL A 248 15.89 6.65 -3.97
CA VAL A 248 15.31 5.94 -5.12
C VAL A 248 14.84 6.93 -6.18
N MET A 249 14.12 7.99 -5.79
CA MET A 249 13.64 9.03 -6.70
C MET A 249 14.77 9.80 -7.39
N LYS A 250 15.91 10.04 -6.72
CA LYS A 250 17.10 10.68 -7.30
C LYS A 250 17.76 9.82 -8.40
N ASN A 251 17.44 8.54 -8.46
CA ASN A 251 17.96 7.60 -9.47
C ASN A 251 16.85 7.23 -10.50
N ASP A 252 15.96 8.18 -10.78
CA ASP A 252 14.92 8.13 -11.81
C ASP A 252 13.88 7.01 -11.66
N ILE A 253 13.80 6.34 -10.50
CA ILE A 253 12.73 5.41 -10.21
C ILE A 253 11.48 6.22 -9.81
N SER A 254 10.38 6.01 -10.51
CA SER A 254 9.10 6.60 -10.15
C SER A 254 8.58 5.98 -8.85
N VAL A 255 8.19 6.82 -7.90
CA VAL A 255 7.64 6.39 -6.61
C VAL A 255 6.21 6.87 -6.48
N ILE A 256 5.34 5.97 -6.05
CA ILE A 256 3.94 6.24 -5.67
C ILE A 256 3.74 5.69 -4.25
N VAL A 257 3.09 6.47 -3.39
CA VAL A 257 2.61 6.03 -2.08
C VAL A 257 1.09 6.01 -2.06
N SER A 258 0.49 5.27 -1.12
CA SER A 258 -0.96 5.03 -1.10
C SER A 258 -1.77 6.33 -1.06
N HIS A 259 -1.26 7.34 -0.37
CA HIS A 259 -1.93 8.61 -0.14
C HIS A 259 -1.45 9.75 -1.04
N ASP A 260 -0.69 9.48 -2.08
CA ASP A 260 -0.34 10.49 -3.09
C ASP A 260 -1.61 11.05 -3.78
N ASN A 261 -1.51 12.27 -4.29
CA ASN A 261 -2.58 12.88 -5.05
C ASN A 261 -2.99 12.02 -6.24
N LYS A 262 -4.30 11.77 -6.41
CA LYS A 262 -4.87 10.91 -7.47
C LYS A 262 -4.39 11.28 -8.87
N GLU A 263 -4.37 12.57 -9.18
CA GLU A 263 -4.02 13.04 -10.54
C GLU A 263 -2.52 12.82 -10.80
N LYS A 264 -1.68 12.96 -9.76
CA LYS A 264 -0.26 12.61 -9.83
C LYS A 264 -0.07 11.12 -10.10
N ILE A 265 -0.77 10.26 -9.33
CA ILE A 265 -0.71 8.80 -9.54
C ILE A 265 -1.11 8.44 -10.95
N LYS A 266 -2.26 8.93 -11.43
CA LYS A 266 -2.75 8.67 -12.79
C LYS A 266 -1.76 9.11 -13.86
N ARG A 267 -1.14 10.29 -13.71
CA ARG A 267 -0.12 10.78 -14.65
C ARG A 267 1.06 9.81 -14.72
N ILE A 268 1.63 9.43 -13.56
CA ILE A 268 2.77 8.48 -13.51
C ILE A 268 2.37 7.16 -14.16
N LEU A 269 1.21 6.60 -13.83
CA LEU A 269 0.77 5.32 -14.39
C LEU A 269 0.50 5.39 -15.88
N ASN A 270 -0.06 6.48 -16.40
CA ASN A 270 -0.25 6.65 -17.84
C ASN A 270 1.08 6.62 -18.58
N GLU A 271 2.11 7.29 -18.06
CA GLU A 271 3.46 7.25 -18.61
C GLU A 271 4.09 5.85 -18.56
N LYS A 272 3.79 5.06 -17.53
CA LYS A 272 4.35 3.71 -17.30
C LYS A 272 3.60 2.58 -18.03
N ASN A 273 2.38 2.81 -18.42
CA ASN A 273 1.53 1.83 -19.11
C ASN A 273 1.71 1.83 -20.65
N ILE A 274 2.58 2.69 -21.17
CA ILE A 274 2.95 2.77 -22.58
C ILE A 274 3.86 1.61 -23.01
#